data_f8c9d15cb86256bd07d0c2e74fa54c0d
#
_entry.id   f8c9d15cb86256bd07d0c2e74fa54c0d
#
_cell.length_a   1.000
_cell.length_b   1.000
_cell.length_c   1.000
_cell.angle_alpha   90.00
_cell.angle_beta   90.00
_cell.angle_gamma   90.00
#
_symmetry.space_group_name_H-M   'P 1'
#
loop_
_entity.id
_entity.type
_entity.pdbx_description
1 polymer ?
#
loop_
_entity_poly.entity_id
_entity_poly.type
_entity_poly.pdbx_seq_one_letter_code
_entity_poly.pdbx_strand_id
1 'polypeptide(L)'
;NHLRPSVIDNQVEIPHVLPNERKVDSKTEALKLIQNRREILKDRVEETIENEIWEVLRSLQLSSTIGIWPPVDVVFSGAPHVLVISPRDEIALKYTALLTYGLTPGQKSYIEDKVGSLENHSVIVEDLGGVAVYPSVVSEQLGIRRSLVVAAHEWLHHWFFFKPLGQRFWTSNEMTILNETVATIAGEE
;
A
#
# COMPACT_ATOMS: atom_id res chain seq x y z
N ASN A 1 -76.43 -31.16 2.96
CA ASN A 1 -75.19 -31.89 3.14
C ASN A 1 -74.02 -30.97 2.85
N HIS A 2 -73.58 -30.31 3.89
CA HIS A 2 -72.39 -29.47 3.85
C HIS A 2 -71.23 -30.17 4.59
N LEU A 3 -70.24 -30.60 3.85
CA LEU A 3 -68.92 -30.97 4.41
C LEU A 3 -68.03 -29.74 4.37
N ARG A 4 -67.69 -29.23 5.56
CA ARG A 4 -66.60 -28.27 5.71
C ARG A 4 -65.28 -29.04 5.74
N PRO A 5 -64.21 -28.60 5.01
CA PRO A 5 -62.89 -29.15 5.22
C PRO A 5 -62.25 -28.54 6.49
N SER A 6 -61.77 -29.40 7.35
CA SER A 6 -61.00 -29.05 8.51
C SER A 6 -59.62 -28.48 8.07
N VAL A 7 -59.35 -27.26 8.52
CA VAL A 7 -58.04 -26.64 8.40
C VAL A 7 -57.10 -27.38 9.37
N ILE A 8 -56.13 -28.11 8.83
CA ILE A 8 -55.02 -28.67 9.60
C ILE A 8 -54.00 -27.56 9.70
N ASP A 9 -53.90 -27.01 10.90
CA ASP A 9 -52.89 -26.04 11.28
C ASP A 9 -51.54 -26.79 11.46
N ASN A 10 -50.79 -26.93 10.37
CA ASN A 10 -49.44 -27.44 10.41
C ASN A 10 -48.49 -26.24 10.66
N GLN A 11 -48.32 -25.91 11.93
CA GLN A 11 -47.16 -25.14 12.37
C GLN A 11 -45.96 -26.02 12.14
N VAL A 12 -45.23 -25.75 11.05
CA VAL A 12 -43.91 -26.27 10.86
C VAL A 12 -42.98 -25.47 11.77
N GLU A 13 -42.63 -26.03 12.92
CA GLU A 13 -41.52 -25.55 13.74
C GLU A 13 -40.28 -25.62 12.89
N ILE A 14 -39.73 -24.45 12.50
CA ILE A 14 -38.43 -24.35 11.88
C ILE A 14 -37.40 -24.65 12.96
N PRO A 15 -36.59 -25.69 12.82
CA PRO A 15 -35.63 -26.05 13.84
C PRO A 15 -34.59 -24.91 14.01
N HIS A 16 -34.37 -24.55 15.24
CA HIS A 16 -33.34 -23.64 15.70
C HIS A 16 -31.99 -23.88 15.00
N VAL A 17 -31.44 -22.79 14.49
CA VAL A 17 -30.04 -22.53 14.11
C VAL A 17 -29.14 -23.76 14.08
N LEU A 18 -28.79 -24.18 12.89
CA LEU A 18 -27.86 -25.28 12.64
C LEU A 18 -26.50 -25.03 13.36
N PRO A 19 -25.85 -26.07 13.91
CA PRO A 19 -24.55 -25.93 14.59
C PRO A 19 -23.47 -25.22 13.77
N ASN A 20 -23.62 -25.20 12.44
CA ASN A 20 -22.72 -24.51 11.52
C ASN A 20 -22.86 -22.97 11.56
N GLU A 21 -24.06 -22.42 11.77
CA GLU A 21 -24.30 -20.97 11.81
C GLU A 21 -23.64 -20.35 13.03
N ARG A 22 -23.76 -20.97 14.22
CA ARG A 22 -23.05 -20.50 15.43
C ARG A 22 -21.52 -20.51 15.28
N LYS A 23 -20.98 -21.45 14.52
CA LYS A 23 -19.53 -21.54 14.28
C LYS A 23 -19.06 -20.51 13.29
N VAL A 24 -19.89 -20.11 12.34
CA VAL A 24 -19.65 -19.00 11.39
C VAL A 24 -19.70 -17.67 12.13
N ASP A 25 -20.70 -17.43 12.97
CA ASP A 25 -20.84 -16.20 13.76
C ASP A 25 -19.64 -15.97 14.69
N SER A 26 -19.21 -17.01 15.40
CA SER A 26 -18.06 -16.91 16.30
C SER A 26 -16.74 -16.62 15.56
N LYS A 27 -16.55 -17.16 14.34
CA LYS A 27 -15.40 -16.85 13.49
C LYS A 27 -15.45 -15.41 12.96
N THR A 28 -16.64 -14.94 12.61
CA THR A 28 -16.85 -13.57 12.15
C THR A 28 -16.58 -12.57 13.26
N GLU A 29 -17.02 -12.85 14.48
CA GLU A 29 -16.71 -12.00 15.64
C GLU A 29 -15.20 -12.00 15.97
N ALA A 30 -14.55 -13.16 15.93
CA ALA A 30 -13.10 -13.25 16.14
C ALA A 30 -12.33 -12.48 15.08
N LEU A 31 -12.73 -12.54 13.80
CA LEU A 31 -12.14 -11.76 12.72
C LEU A 31 -12.30 -10.25 12.94
N LYS A 32 -13.49 -9.80 13.32
CA LYS A 32 -13.74 -8.38 13.63
C LYS A 32 -12.86 -7.89 14.80
N LEU A 33 -12.71 -8.71 15.85
CA LEU A 33 -11.84 -8.37 16.96
C LEU A 33 -10.36 -8.24 16.56
N ILE A 34 -9.89 -9.16 15.71
CA ILE A 34 -8.53 -9.13 15.17
C ILE A 34 -8.33 -7.90 14.29
N GLN A 35 -9.29 -7.60 13.42
CA GLN A 35 -9.25 -6.41 12.57
C GLN A 35 -9.22 -5.11 13.37
N ASN A 36 -10.09 -4.97 14.38
CA ASN A 36 -10.09 -3.80 15.26
C ASN A 36 -8.76 -3.65 16.01
N ARG A 37 -8.20 -4.76 16.51
CA ARG A 37 -6.90 -4.71 17.18
C ARG A 37 -5.76 -4.35 16.23
N ARG A 38 -5.82 -4.83 14.99
CA ARG A 38 -4.87 -4.48 13.93
C ARG A 38 -4.90 -2.98 13.64
N GLU A 39 -6.08 -2.37 13.49
CA GLU A 39 -6.20 -0.93 13.23
C GLU A 39 -5.62 -0.09 14.39
N ILE A 40 -5.95 -0.42 15.64
CA ILE A 40 -5.38 0.28 16.80
C ILE A 40 -3.84 0.16 16.85
N LEU A 41 -3.28 -1.00 16.49
CA LEU A 41 -1.83 -1.20 16.46
C LEU A 41 -1.20 -0.45 15.28
N LYS A 42 -1.90 -0.38 14.16
CA LYS A 42 -1.48 0.33 12.96
C LYS A 42 -1.29 1.82 13.26
N ASP A 43 -2.32 2.50 13.80
CA ASP A 43 -2.26 3.91 14.16
C ASP A 43 -1.06 4.22 15.08
N ARG A 44 -0.81 3.33 16.06
CA ARG A 44 0.34 3.49 16.97
C ARG A 44 1.70 3.31 16.29
N VAL A 45 1.78 2.42 15.31
CA VAL A 45 3.01 2.21 14.53
C VAL A 45 3.24 3.38 13.60
N GLU A 46 2.21 3.91 12.95
CA GLU A 46 2.25 5.11 12.13
C GLU A 46 2.79 6.29 12.94
N GLU A 47 2.18 6.59 14.08
CA GLU A 47 2.63 7.64 14.99
C GLU A 47 4.09 7.46 15.46
N THR A 48 4.50 6.21 15.73
CA THR A 48 5.88 5.92 16.13
C THR A 48 6.86 6.22 14.99
N ILE A 49 6.56 5.80 13.77
CA ILE A 49 7.41 6.05 12.60
C ILE A 49 7.50 7.55 12.30
N GLU A 50 6.38 8.27 12.35
CA GLU A 50 6.34 9.71 12.17
C GLU A 50 7.22 10.44 13.18
N ASN A 51 7.14 10.05 14.45
CA ASN A 51 7.94 10.64 15.52
C ASN A 51 9.44 10.35 15.35
N GLU A 52 9.82 9.13 14.98
CA GLU A 52 11.23 8.77 14.74
C GLU A 52 11.80 9.59 13.56
N ILE A 53 11.08 9.68 12.45
CA ILE A 53 11.50 10.50 11.30
C ILE A 53 11.59 11.98 11.71
N TRP A 54 10.59 12.47 12.46
CA TRP A 54 10.57 13.85 12.92
C TRP A 54 11.79 14.20 13.80
N GLU A 55 12.18 13.30 14.72
CA GLU A 55 13.38 13.49 15.57
C GLU A 55 14.67 13.52 14.75
N VAL A 56 14.80 12.64 13.75
CA VAL A 56 15.97 12.64 12.84
C VAL A 56 16.00 13.94 12.03
N LEU A 57 14.92 14.34 11.41
CA LEU A 57 14.85 15.57 10.60
C LEU A 57 15.15 16.82 11.45
N ARG A 58 14.73 16.83 12.70
CA ARG A 58 15.06 17.88 13.66
C ARG A 58 16.56 17.90 13.99
N SER A 59 17.15 16.73 14.20
CA SER A 59 18.59 16.60 14.48
C SER A 59 19.47 17.09 13.31
N LEU A 60 18.98 16.89 12.08
CA LEU A 60 19.59 17.36 10.84
C LEU A 60 19.33 18.85 10.54
N GLN A 61 18.65 19.56 11.45
CA GLN A 61 18.29 20.98 11.30
C GLN A 61 17.41 21.28 10.07
N LEU A 62 16.62 20.30 9.63
CA LEU A 62 15.65 20.46 8.55
C LEU A 62 14.32 21.05 9.03
N SER A 63 14.22 21.36 10.31
CA SER A 63 13.08 22.07 10.89
C SER A 63 13.21 23.60 10.68
N SER A 64 12.08 24.24 10.43
CA SER A 64 11.93 25.70 10.39
C SER A 64 11.37 26.23 11.71
N THR A 65 11.18 27.55 11.82
CA THR A 65 10.52 28.19 12.99
C THR A 65 9.09 27.72 13.20
N ILE A 66 8.43 27.18 12.17
CA ILE A 66 7.07 26.65 12.22
C ILE A 66 7.04 25.10 12.35
N GLY A 67 8.20 24.47 12.52
CA GLY A 67 8.35 23.02 12.58
C GLY A 67 8.91 22.42 11.28
N ILE A 68 8.71 21.11 11.10
CA ILE A 68 9.09 20.39 9.88
C ILE A 68 7.98 20.62 8.85
N TRP A 69 8.38 21.00 7.64
CA TRP A 69 7.46 21.23 6.54
C TRP A 69 7.98 20.56 5.24
N PRO A 70 7.17 19.79 4.54
CA PRO A 70 5.80 19.36 4.92
C PRO A 70 5.79 18.50 6.19
N PRO A 71 4.67 18.41 6.92
CA PRO A 71 4.57 17.51 8.07
C PRO A 71 4.88 16.06 7.68
N VAL A 72 5.47 15.31 8.60
CA VAL A 72 5.60 13.85 8.42
C VAL A 72 4.24 13.25 8.72
N ASP A 73 3.67 12.57 7.75
CA ASP A 73 2.35 11.95 7.84
C ASP A 73 2.35 10.68 6.99
N VAL A 74 2.15 9.53 7.64
CA VAL A 74 2.34 8.20 7.06
C VAL A 74 1.09 7.36 7.29
N VAL A 75 0.67 6.63 6.28
CA VAL A 75 -0.40 5.65 6.38
C VAL A 75 0.07 4.28 5.86
N PHE A 76 -0.10 3.24 6.69
CA PHE A 76 0.11 1.88 6.24
C PHE A 76 -1.09 1.41 5.41
N SER A 77 -0.83 0.99 4.19
CA SER A 77 -1.85 0.47 3.28
C SER A 77 -1.24 -0.50 2.28
N GLY A 78 -2.08 -1.11 1.46
CA GLY A 78 -1.60 -1.83 0.29
C GLY A 78 -1.02 -0.86 -0.73
N ALA A 79 0.30 -0.90 -0.92
CA ALA A 79 0.93 -0.14 -2.00
C ALA A 79 0.59 -0.75 -3.37
N PRO A 80 0.46 0.06 -4.42
CA PRO A 80 0.25 -0.44 -5.77
C PRO A 80 1.46 -1.24 -6.26
N HIS A 81 1.27 -1.95 -7.37
CA HIS A 81 2.38 -2.55 -8.10
C HIS A 81 2.81 -1.63 -9.25
N VAL A 82 4.02 -1.78 -9.73
CA VAL A 82 4.50 -1.10 -10.93
C VAL A 82 4.83 -2.13 -12.01
N LEU A 83 4.24 -1.94 -13.19
CA LEU A 83 4.65 -2.65 -14.40
C LEU A 83 5.83 -1.88 -15.00
N VAL A 84 6.93 -2.59 -15.24
CA VAL A 84 8.13 -2.03 -15.86
C VAL A 84 8.36 -2.77 -17.17
N ILE A 85 8.55 -2.01 -18.25
CA ILE A 85 8.85 -2.53 -19.59
C ILE A 85 10.20 -1.97 -20.04
N SER A 86 11.11 -2.86 -20.41
CA SER A 86 12.46 -2.57 -20.88
C SER A 86 12.74 -3.29 -22.20
N PRO A 87 13.48 -2.69 -23.16
CA PRO A 87 14.00 -3.43 -24.30
C PRO A 87 14.91 -4.60 -23.82
N ARG A 88 15.02 -5.67 -24.62
CA ARG A 88 15.90 -6.81 -24.26
C ARG A 88 17.34 -6.62 -24.66
N ASP A 89 17.61 -5.72 -25.57
CA ASP A 89 18.90 -5.46 -26.17
C ASP A 89 19.66 -4.27 -25.54
N GLU A 90 19.00 -3.52 -24.66
CA GLU A 90 19.63 -2.42 -23.94
C GLU A 90 19.06 -2.28 -22.49
N ILE A 91 19.86 -1.73 -21.60
CA ILE A 91 19.43 -1.38 -20.24
C ILE A 91 18.76 0.00 -20.30
N ALA A 92 17.48 0.03 -20.58
CA ALA A 92 16.70 1.25 -20.68
C ALA A 92 15.28 1.05 -20.14
N LEU A 93 14.75 2.06 -19.49
CA LEU A 93 13.34 2.11 -19.11
C LEU A 93 12.53 2.62 -20.29
N LYS A 94 11.67 1.77 -20.88
CA LYS A 94 10.80 2.16 -21.99
C LYS A 94 9.47 2.70 -21.50
N TYR A 95 8.87 2.02 -20.54
CA TYR A 95 7.54 2.38 -20.05
C TYR A 95 7.33 1.87 -18.62
N THR A 96 6.59 2.64 -17.83
CA THR A 96 6.08 2.21 -16.52
C THR A 96 4.60 2.50 -16.40
N ALA A 97 3.88 1.63 -15.68
CA ALA A 97 2.48 1.88 -15.32
C ALA A 97 2.20 1.38 -13.90
N LEU A 98 1.43 2.16 -13.16
CA LEU A 98 0.92 1.71 -11.87
C LEU A 98 -0.22 0.72 -12.09
N LEU A 99 -0.17 -0.38 -11.34
CA LEU A 99 -1.19 -1.42 -11.30
C LEU A 99 -1.87 -1.41 -9.93
N THR A 100 -3.07 -1.97 -9.89
CA THR A 100 -3.82 -2.08 -8.64
C THR A 100 -3.06 -2.88 -7.58
N TYR A 101 -3.28 -2.54 -6.34
CA TYR A 101 -2.82 -3.29 -5.19
C TYR A 101 -3.44 -4.69 -5.13
N GLY A 102 -2.71 -5.64 -4.53
CA GLY A 102 -3.22 -6.98 -4.18
C GLY A 102 -3.22 -7.99 -5.32
N LEU A 103 -2.42 -7.78 -6.37
CA LEU A 103 -2.23 -8.79 -7.41
C LEU A 103 -1.56 -10.05 -6.83
N THR A 104 -2.15 -11.20 -7.13
CA THR A 104 -1.54 -12.50 -6.81
C THR A 104 -0.33 -12.77 -7.71
N PRO A 105 0.62 -13.63 -7.31
CA PRO A 105 1.74 -14.01 -8.18
C PRO A 105 1.31 -14.52 -9.56
N GLY A 106 0.22 -15.29 -9.63
CA GLY A 106 -0.33 -15.76 -10.91
C GLY A 106 -0.87 -14.65 -11.80
N GLN A 107 -1.47 -13.59 -11.19
CA GLN A 107 -1.94 -12.43 -11.95
C GLN A 107 -0.75 -11.58 -12.44
N LYS A 108 0.31 -11.43 -11.64
CA LYS A 108 1.54 -10.74 -12.06
C LYS A 108 2.17 -11.48 -13.25
N SER A 109 2.43 -12.78 -13.13
CA SER A 109 2.98 -13.58 -14.23
C SER A 109 2.11 -13.53 -15.48
N TYR A 110 0.79 -13.56 -15.35
CA TYR A 110 -0.12 -13.42 -16.48
C TYR A 110 0.05 -12.07 -17.21
N ILE A 111 0.19 -10.98 -16.46
CA ILE A 111 0.42 -9.63 -17.04
C ILE A 111 1.77 -9.59 -17.73
N GLU A 112 2.83 -10.09 -17.08
CA GLU A 112 4.19 -10.14 -17.60
C GLU A 112 4.25 -10.92 -18.92
N ASP A 113 3.65 -12.11 -18.96
CA ASP A 113 3.59 -12.95 -20.15
C ASP A 113 2.82 -12.28 -21.29
N LYS A 114 1.66 -11.69 -20.97
CA LYS A 114 0.81 -11.03 -21.98
C LYS A 114 1.49 -9.83 -22.60
N VAL A 115 2.06 -8.95 -21.78
CA VAL A 115 2.74 -7.76 -22.26
C VAL A 115 4.05 -8.10 -22.95
N GLY A 116 4.85 -9.02 -22.37
CA GLY A 116 6.12 -9.46 -22.93
C GLY A 116 6.00 -10.24 -24.25
N SER A 117 4.82 -10.81 -24.55
CA SER A 117 4.55 -11.51 -25.81
C SER A 117 4.23 -10.55 -26.99
N LEU A 118 3.94 -9.29 -26.71
CA LEU A 118 3.52 -8.32 -27.75
C LEU A 118 4.71 -7.82 -28.58
N GLU A 119 5.86 -7.68 -27.95
CA GLU A 119 7.08 -7.16 -28.58
C GLU A 119 8.33 -7.80 -27.93
N ASN A 120 9.54 -7.50 -28.46
CA ASN A 120 10.81 -7.99 -27.88
C ASN A 120 11.20 -7.21 -26.63
N HIS A 121 10.38 -7.29 -25.56
CA HIS A 121 10.57 -6.59 -24.30
C HIS A 121 10.77 -7.57 -23.13
N SER A 122 11.51 -7.11 -22.14
CA SER A 122 11.49 -7.63 -20.78
C SER A 122 10.42 -6.88 -20.00
N VAL A 123 9.59 -7.63 -19.29
CA VAL A 123 8.45 -7.08 -18.53
C VAL A 123 8.49 -7.67 -17.14
N ILE A 124 8.32 -6.82 -16.13
CA ILE A 124 8.24 -7.24 -14.74
C ILE A 124 7.17 -6.43 -13.99
N VAL A 125 6.51 -7.08 -13.05
CA VAL A 125 5.57 -6.45 -12.11
C VAL A 125 6.17 -6.47 -10.72
N GLU A 126 6.64 -5.31 -10.28
CA GLU A 126 7.28 -5.13 -8.98
C GLU A 126 6.31 -4.60 -7.92
N ASP A 127 6.60 -4.93 -6.67
CA ASP A 127 5.88 -4.40 -5.51
C ASP A 127 6.52 -3.08 -5.09
N LEU A 128 5.73 -2.01 -5.01
CA LEU A 128 6.20 -0.76 -4.44
C LEU A 128 6.24 -0.85 -2.91
N GLY A 129 7.29 -0.32 -2.33
CA GLY A 129 7.41 -0.17 -0.87
C GLY A 129 6.53 0.94 -0.32
N GLY A 130 6.38 2.02 -1.09
CA GLY A 130 5.59 3.19 -0.74
C GLY A 130 5.17 4.00 -1.95
N VAL A 131 4.47 5.10 -1.70
CA VAL A 131 4.09 6.10 -2.72
C VAL A 131 4.06 7.47 -2.08
N ALA A 132 4.72 8.44 -2.72
CA ALA A 132 4.75 9.85 -2.31
C ALA A 132 3.43 10.58 -2.62
N VAL A 133 2.36 10.16 -1.99
CA VAL A 133 1.08 10.90 -1.87
C VAL A 133 0.99 11.45 -0.46
N TYR A 134 0.07 12.36 -0.19
CA TYR A 134 -0.07 12.91 1.16
C TYR A 134 -1.40 12.49 1.78
N PRO A 135 -1.37 11.76 2.92
CA PRO A 135 -0.23 11.15 3.64
C PRO A 135 0.60 10.19 2.78
N SER A 136 1.90 10.01 3.13
CA SER A 136 2.75 9.01 2.45
C SER A 136 2.18 7.60 2.67
N VAL A 137 1.95 6.87 1.61
CA VAL A 137 1.56 5.46 1.71
C VAL A 137 2.81 4.59 1.87
N VAL A 138 2.83 3.76 2.90
CA VAL A 138 3.87 2.75 3.15
C VAL A 138 3.22 1.37 3.14
N SER A 139 3.84 0.41 2.46
CA SER A 139 3.32 -0.95 2.37
C SER A 139 3.28 -1.62 3.74
N GLU A 140 2.11 -2.09 4.14
CA GLU A 140 1.91 -2.84 5.40
C GLU A 140 2.59 -4.21 5.44
N GLN A 141 3.18 -4.65 4.33
CA GLN A 141 3.92 -5.91 4.22
C GLN A 141 5.40 -5.76 4.63
N LEU A 142 5.87 -4.53 4.86
CA LEU A 142 7.24 -4.26 5.23
C LEU A 142 7.48 -4.49 6.73
N GLY A 143 8.70 -4.93 7.09
CA GLY A 143 9.14 -4.90 8.47
C GLY A 143 9.51 -3.48 8.91
N ILE A 144 9.50 -3.22 10.22
CA ILE A 144 9.63 -1.87 10.81
C ILE A 144 10.82 -1.07 10.27
N ARG A 145 12.00 -1.67 10.16
CA ARG A 145 13.19 -0.98 9.63
C ARG A 145 12.99 -0.51 8.19
N ARG A 146 12.41 -1.37 7.36
CA ARG A 146 12.14 -1.03 5.96
C ARG A 146 11.05 0.02 5.84
N SER A 147 10.06 -0.03 6.72
CA SER A 147 9.00 0.97 6.78
C SER A 147 9.53 2.36 7.12
N LEU A 148 10.48 2.47 8.05
CA LEU A 148 11.16 3.74 8.36
C LEU A 148 11.90 4.30 7.15
N VAL A 149 12.71 3.47 6.48
CA VAL A 149 13.44 3.86 5.27
C VAL A 149 12.49 4.34 4.18
N VAL A 150 11.42 3.58 3.91
CA VAL A 150 10.44 3.95 2.88
C VAL A 150 9.68 5.21 3.27
N ALA A 151 9.22 5.33 4.51
CA ALA A 151 8.51 6.52 4.97
C ALA A 151 9.38 7.79 4.86
N ALA A 152 10.65 7.71 5.21
CA ALA A 152 11.61 8.81 5.05
C ALA A 152 11.85 9.14 3.57
N HIS A 153 11.99 8.14 2.71
CA HIS A 153 12.12 8.29 1.26
C HIS A 153 10.91 9.03 0.66
N GLU A 154 9.69 8.57 0.97
CA GLU A 154 8.45 9.19 0.45
C GLU A 154 8.27 10.61 1.00
N TRP A 155 8.62 10.86 2.27
CA TRP A 155 8.60 12.20 2.82
C TRP A 155 9.59 13.15 2.11
N LEU A 156 10.78 12.65 1.74
CA LEU A 156 11.77 13.45 1.00
C LEU A 156 11.23 13.92 -0.35
N HIS A 157 10.43 13.13 -1.06
CA HIS A 157 9.78 13.58 -2.28
C HIS A 157 8.84 14.76 -2.02
N HIS A 158 8.10 14.77 -0.90
CA HIS A 158 7.29 15.93 -0.51
C HIS A 158 8.15 17.17 -0.22
N TRP A 159 9.26 16.98 0.45
CA TRP A 159 10.19 18.07 0.74
C TRP A 159 10.86 18.61 -0.54
N PHE A 160 11.27 17.71 -1.45
CA PHE A 160 11.85 18.07 -2.75
C PHE A 160 10.88 18.84 -3.63
N PHE A 161 9.58 18.62 -3.52
CA PHE A 161 8.56 19.36 -4.28
C PHE A 161 8.76 20.88 -4.17
N PHE A 162 9.21 21.35 -3.01
CA PHE A 162 9.48 22.77 -2.75
C PHE A 162 10.94 23.17 -3.08
N LYS A 163 11.72 22.30 -3.68
CA LYS A 163 13.15 22.49 -4.00
C LYS A 163 13.41 22.30 -5.50
N PRO A 164 14.50 22.89 -6.02
CA PRO A 164 14.85 22.75 -7.44
C PRO A 164 14.95 21.29 -7.90
N LEU A 165 15.37 20.37 -7.03
CA LEU A 165 15.50 18.97 -7.36
C LEU A 165 14.14 18.32 -7.68
N GLY A 166 13.13 18.55 -6.87
CA GLY A 166 11.80 18.01 -7.11
C GLY A 166 11.06 18.72 -8.24
N GLN A 167 11.22 20.03 -8.36
CA GLN A 167 10.62 20.81 -9.46
C GLN A 167 11.11 20.38 -10.86
N ARG A 168 12.29 19.73 -10.93
CA ARG A 168 12.85 19.21 -12.16
C ARG A 168 12.69 17.70 -12.34
N PHE A 169 11.96 17.05 -11.48
CA PHE A 169 11.78 15.59 -11.49
C PHE A 169 11.45 15.04 -12.90
N TRP A 170 10.52 15.67 -13.59
CA TRP A 170 10.03 15.23 -14.91
C TRP A 170 10.75 15.85 -16.10
N THR A 171 11.84 16.60 -15.90
CA THR A 171 12.53 17.29 -17.01
C THR A 171 13.42 16.39 -17.82
N SER A 172 13.98 15.32 -17.24
CA SER A 172 14.73 14.28 -17.95
C SER A 172 14.84 13.02 -17.08
N ASN A 173 15.20 11.89 -17.68
CA ASN A 173 15.43 10.64 -16.97
C ASN A 173 16.55 10.77 -15.91
N GLU A 174 17.61 11.51 -16.23
CA GLU A 174 18.73 11.74 -15.30
C GLU A 174 18.26 12.51 -14.05
N MET A 175 17.36 13.47 -14.22
CA MET A 175 16.82 14.22 -13.07
C MET A 175 15.89 13.36 -12.20
N THR A 176 15.11 12.49 -12.82
CA THR A 176 14.30 11.48 -12.09
C THR A 176 15.23 10.54 -11.32
N ILE A 177 16.24 9.96 -11.96
CA ILE A 177 17.23 9.06 -11.34
C ILE A 177 17.97 9.77 -10.19
N LEU A 178 18.39 11.00 -10.39
CA LEU A 178 19.06 11.78 -9.36
C LEU A 178 18.16 12.00 -8.14
N ASN A 179 16.91 12.37 -8.35
CA ASN A 179 15.94 12.59 -7.29
C ASN A 179 15.71 11.31 -6.47
N GLU A 180 15.41 10.19 -7.15
CA GLU A 180 15.23 8.88 -6.53
C GLU A 180 16.48 8.42 -5.76
N THR A 181 17.68 8.63 -6.35
CA THR A 181 18.93 8.25 -5.71
C THR A 181 19.17 9.03 -4.42
N VAL A 182 18.91 10.35 -4.44
CA VAL A 182 19.06 11.18 -3.24
C VAL A 182 18.04 10.80 -2.18
N ALA A 183 16.78 10.57 -2.56
CA ALA A 183 15.75 10.13 -1.63
C ALA A 183 16.09 8.76 -1.00
N THR A 184 16.61 7.83 -1.80
CA THR A 184 17.01 6.49 -1.32
C THR A 184 18.18 6.57 -0.35
N ILE A 185 19.26 7.25 -0.70
CA ILE A 185 20.45 7.37 0.16
C ILE A 185 20.10 8.07 1.47
N ALA A 186 19.38 9.19 1.39
CA ALA A 186 19.02 9.95 2.58
C ALA A 186 17.95 9.25 3.46
N GLY A 187 17.11 8.39 2.88
CA GLY A 187 16.17 7.56 3.64
C GLY A 187 16.83 6.38 4.35
N GLU A 188 18.02 5.95 3.93
CA GLU A 188 18.79 4.84 4.53
C GLU A 188 19.71 5.29 5.69
N GLU A 189 20.06 6.58 5.77
CA GLU A 189 20.87 7.19 6.84
C GLU A 189 20.05 7.45 8.11
#